data_215cc7a8f80f34b11ab2dbd554a8a6de
#
_entry.id   215cc7a8f80f34b11ab2dbd554a8a6de
#
_cell.length_a   1.000
_cell.length_b   1.000
_cell.length_c   1.000
_cell.angle_alpha   90.00
_cell.angle_beta   90.00
_cell.angle_gamma   90.00
#
_symmetry.space_group_name_H-M   'P 1'
#
loop_
_entity.id
_entity.type
_entity.pdbx_description
1 polymer ?
#
loop_
_entity_poly.entity_id
_entity_poly.type
_entity_poly.pdbx_seq_one_letter_code
_entity_poly.pdbx_strand_id
1 'polypeptide(L)'
;MKVLILGASGMLGYSLYANMSEYHEFEVFGTVRDIAGKEHYYNKPKGYIIKNVNILDLDKVKQIVAELKPDVVINCIGLIKQLSISKKYT
;
A
#
# COMPACT_ATOMS: atom_id res chain seq x y z
N MET A 1 -13.57 -1.86 -7.97
CA MET A 1 -12.18 -2.29 -8.22
C MET A 1 -11.41 -2.29 -6.93
N LYS A 2 -10.72 -3.36 -6.68
CA LYS A 2 -9.97 -3.50 -5.44
C LYS A 2 -8.52 -3.13 -5.69
N VAL A 3 -7.99 -2.18 -4.95
CA VAL A 3 -6.64 -1.68 -5.13
C VAL A 3 -5.83 -1.88 -3.87
N LEU A 4 -4.65 -2.46 -3.98
CA LEU A 4 -3.76 -2.66 -2.86
C LEU A 4 -2.53 -1.78 -3.04
N ILE A 5 -2.25 -0.92 -2.07
CA ILE A 5 -1.10 -0.04 -2.10
C ILE A 5 -0.09 -0.54 -1.09
N LEU A 6 1.08 -0.97 -1.57
CA LEU A 6 2.14 -1.42 -0.69
C LEU A 6 2.96 -0.22 -0.27
N GLY A 7 3.07 -0.02 1.02
CA GLY A 7 3.83 1.09 1.55
C GLY A 7 3.03 2.37 1.66
N ALA A 8 1.84 2.29 2.24
CA ALA A 8 1.00 3.47 2.39
C ALA A 8 1.48 4.44 3.46
N SER A 9 2.57 4.10 4.16
CA SER A 9 3.08 5.01 5.18
C SER A 9 4.02 6.05 4.62
N GLY A 10 4.51 5.87 3.40
CA GLY A 10 5.38 6.86 2.79
C GLY A 10 4.57 8.01 2.22
N MET A 11 5.24 9.06 1.79
CA MET A 11 4.57 10.24 1.30
C MET A 11 3.74 9.93 0.05
N LEU A 12 4.33 9.26 -0.91
CA LEU A 12 3.61 8.93 -2.13
C LEU A 12 2.51 7.91 -1.85
N GLY A 13 2.81 6.88 -1.08
CA GLY A 13 1.83 5.84 -0.80
C GLY A 13 0.64 6.37 -0.04
N TYR A 14 0.86 7.25 0.94
CA TYR A 14 -0.25 7.81 1.68
C TYR A 14 -1.08 8.71 0.78
N SER A 15 -0.44 9.49 -0.07
CA SER A 15 -1.14 10.38 -0.97
C SER A 15 -2.05 9.60 -1.90
N LEU A 16 -1.56 8.52 -2.48
CA LEU A 16 -2.37 7.68 -3.34
C LEU A 16 -3.49 7.03 -2.56
N TYR A 17 -3.19 6.52 -1.37
CA TYR A 17 -4.18 5.86 -0.55
C TYR A 17 -5.32 6.83 -0.23
N ALA A 18 -4.99 8.03 0.21
CA ALA A 18 -6.00 9.00 0.60
C ALA A 18 -6.83 9.46 -0.61
N ASN A 19 -6.15 9.75 -1.71
CA ASN A 19 -6.86 10.24 -2.87
C ASN A 19 -7.75 9.18 -3.52
N MET A 20 -7.25 7.98 -3.68
CA MET A 20 -8.03 6.93 -4.32
C MET A 20 -9.19 6.47 -3.45
N SER A 21 -9.04 6.58 -2.12
CA SER A 21 -10.10 6.16 -1.22
C SER A 21 -11.35 7.02 -1.34
N GLU A 22 -11.22 8.18 -1.98
CA GLU A 22 -12.38 9.06 -2.11
C GLU A 22 -13.26 8.68 -3.29
N TYR A 23 -12.83 7.77 -4.15
CA TYR A 23 -13.63 7.40 -5.30
C TYR A 23 -14.40 6.11 -5.00
N HIS A 24 -15.68 6.14 -5.27
CA HIS A 24 -16.55 5.00 -4.96
C HIS A 24 -16.16 3.74 -5.72
N GLU A 25 -15.62 3.89 -6.90
CA GLU A 25 -15.31 2.73 -7.69
C GLU A 25 -14.07 1.99 -7.20
N PHE A 26 -13.33 2.54 -6.25
CA PHE A 26 -12.16 1.88 -5.71
C PHE A 26 -12.36 1.43 -4.28
N GLU A 27 -12.02 0.19 -4.00
CA GLU A 27 -11.96 -0.31 -2.66
C GLU A 27 -10.49 -0.38 -2.36
N VAL A 28 -9.96 0.56 -1.59
CA VAL A 28 -8.53 0.77 -1.43
C VAL A 28 -8.00 0.20 -0.13
N PHE A 29 -6.94 -0.59 -0.24
CA PHE A 29 -6.28 -1.18 0.91
C PHE A 29 -4.83 -0.73 0.88
N GLY A 30 -4.28 -0.36 2.03
CA GLY A 30 -2.90 0.07 2.11
C GLY A 30 -2.16 -0.70 3.18
N THR A 31 -0.92 -1.10 2.92
CA THR A 31 -0.12 -1.78 3.93
C THR A 31 0.81 -0.78 4.57
N VAL A 32 0.98 -0.89 5.88
CA VAL A 32 1.92 -0.04 6.62
C VAL A 32 2.68 -0.91 7.59
N ARG A 33 3.91 -0.53 7.88
CA ARG A 33 4.71 -1.30 8.80
C ARG A 33 4.36 -0.93 10.23
N ASP A 34 4.20 0.35 10.50
CA ASP A 34 3.93 0.81 11.84
C ASP A 34 3.26 2.18 11.74
N ILE A 35 2.12 2.34 12.40
CA ILE A 35 1.44 3.61 12.38
C ILE A 35 1.40 4.25 13.75
N ALA A 36 2.21 3.78 14.66
CA ALA A 36 2.23 4.34 16.01
C ALA A 36 2.45 5.85 15.95
N GLY A 37 1.59 6.59 16.59
CA GLY A 37 1.67 8.05 16.56
C GLY A 37 1.07 8.69 15.32
N LYS A 38 0.65 7.89 14.34
CA LYS A 38 0.11 8.41 13.11
C LYS A 38 -1.26 7.87 12.80
N GLU A 39 -1.89 7.25 13.77
CA GLU A 39 -3.18 6.63 13.51
C GLU A 39 -4.20 7.60 12.95
N HIS A 40 -4.14 8.84 13.39
CA HIS A 40 -5.14 9.82 12.97
C HIS A 40 -5.03 10.13 11.47
N TYR A 41 -3.88 9.91 10.85
CA TYR A 41 -3.75 10.16 9.44
C TYR A 41 -4.55 9.16 8.63
N TYR A 42 -4.74 7.95 9.16
CA TYR A 42 -5.41 6.89 8.43
C TYR A 42 -6.89 6.76 8.78
N ASN A 43 -7.36 7.55 9.72
CA ASN A 43 -8.76 7.52 10.06
C ASN A 43 -9.62 8.35 9.11
N LYS A 44 -9.04 9.35 8.47
CA LYS A 44 -9.81 10.19 7.59
C LYS A 44 -10.11 9.57 6.24
N PRO A 45 -9.15 8.95 5.55
CA PRO A 45 -9.46 8.32 4.29
C PRO A 45 -10.41 7.15 4.50
N LYS A 46 -11.23 6.86 3.52
CA LYS A 46 -12.20 5.79 3.64
C LYS A 46 -11.67 4.41 3.31
N GLY A 47 -10.40 4.29 3.09
CA GLY A 47 -9.82 3.00 2.76
C GLY A 47 -9.56 2.13 3.99
N TYR A 48 -8.88 1.03 3.77
CA TYR A 48 -8.57 0.08 4.83
C TYR A 48 -7.07 -0.04 4.98
N ILE A 49 -6.58 -0.01 6.20
CA ILE A 49 -5.15 -0.12 6.47
C ILE A 49 -4.83 -1.48 7.07
N ILE A 50 -3.84 -2.14 6.49
CA ILE A 50 -3.35 -3.41 6.99
C ILE A 50 -2.04 -3.11 7.70
N LYS A 51 -2.03 -3.23 9.02
CA LYS A 51 -0.89 -2.87 9.83
C LYS A 51 0.12 -4.00 9.99
N ASN A 52 1.28 -3.62 10.42
CA ASN A 52 2.36 -4.56 10.75
C ASN A 52 2.79 -5.41 9.56
N VAL A 53 2.83 -4.83 8.39
CA VAL A 53 3.28 -5.53 7.21
C VAL A 53 4.65 -5.02 6.83
N ASN A 54 5.65 -5.91 6.90
CA ASN A 54 6.98 -5.60 6.43
C ASN A 54 7.04 -6.12 5.01
N ILE A 55 7.17 -5.24 4.03
CA ILE A 55 7.14 -5.65 2.67
C ILE A 55 8.34 -6.46 2.26
N LEU A 56 9.35 -6.54 3.09
CA LEU A 56 10.47 -7.40 2.80
C LEU A 56 10.11 -8.85 3.15
N ASP A 57 9.03 -9.05 3.88
CA ASP A 57 8.55 -10.38 4.18
C ASP A 57 7.65 -10.79 3.01
N LEU A 58 8.25 -11.40 2.00
CA LEU A 58 7.51 -11.74 0.80
C LEU A 58 6.39 -12.73 1.03
N ASP A 59 6.55 -13.61 2.00
CA ASP A 59 5.48 -14.57 2.28
C ASP A 59 4.25 -13.87 2.80
N LYS A 60 4.45 -12.85 3.63
CA LYS A 60 3.33 -12.11 4.17
C LYS A 60 2.63 -11.33 3.06
N VAL A 61 3.41 -10.71 2.17
CA VAL A 61 2.85 -9.96 1.08
C VAL A 61 2.07 -10.89 0.14
N LYS A 62 2.62 -12.07 -0.15
CA LYS A 62 1.94 -13.02 -1.00
C LYS A 62 0.65 -13.49 -0.38
N GLN A 63 0.64 -13.67 0.94
CA GLN A 63 -0.56 -14.10 1.63
C GLN A 63 -1.63 -13.03 1.53
N ILE A 64 -1.26 -11.76 1.71
CA ILE A 64 -2.21 -10.66 1.62
C ILE A 64 -2.81 -10.58 0.22
N VAL A 65 -1.97 -10.69 -0.80
CA VAL A 65 -2.44 -10.64 -2.17
C VAL A 65 -3.39 -11.81 -2.46
N ALA A 66 -3.03 -13.00 -1.96
CA ALA A 66 -3.85 -14.18 -2.19
C ALA A 66 -5.22 -14.07 -1.52
N GLU A 67 -5.27 -13.50 -0.34
CA GLU A 67 -6.51 -13.39 0.39
C GLU A 67 -7.36 -12.22 -0.12
N LEU A 68 -6.72 -11.13 -0.46
CA LEU A 68 -7.44 -9.93 -0.86
C LEU A 68 -7.86 -10.00 -2.32
N LYS A 69 -7.07 -10.63 -3.14
CA LYS A 69 -7.30 -10.73 -4.58
C LYS A 69 -7.54 -9.37 -5.20
N PRO A 70 -6.58 -8.46 -5.07
CA PRO A 70 -6.78 -7.12 -5.60
C PRO A 70 -6.74 -7.12 -7.12
N ASP A 71 -7.41 -6.18 -7.71
CA ASP A 71 -7.38 -6.01 -9.16
C ASP A 71 -6.10 -5.30 -9.58
N VAL A 72 -5.58 -4.43 -8.71
CA VAL A 72 -4.37 -3.69 -8.99
C VAL A 72 -3.51 -3.62 -7.74
N VAL A 73 -2.21 -3.78 -7.89
CA VAL A 73 -1.28 -3.63 -6.79
C VAL A 73 -0.32 -2.51 -7.16
N ILE A 74 -0.22 -1.50 -6.32
CA ILE A 74 0.67 -0.37 -6.54
C ILE A 74 1.78 -0.43 -5.49
N ASN A 75 3.01 -0.50 -5.96
CA ASN A 75 4.15 -0.58 -5.07
C ASN A 75 4.73 0.81 -4.85
N CYS A 76 4.59 1.34 -3.65
CA CYS A 76 5.09 2.66 -3.30
C CYS A 76 6.27 2.60 -2.35
N ILE A 77 7.01 1.50 -2.39
CA ILE A 77 8.15 1.37 -1.53
C ILE A 77 9.35 1.86 -2.22
N GLY A 78 9.85 2.93 -1.83
CA GLY A 78 10.91 3.57 -2.55
C GLY A 78 12.23 2.89 -2.58
N LEU A 79 12.44 1.93 -1.73
CA LEU A 79 13.75 1.40 -1.68
C LEU A 79 14.12 0.67 -2.89
N ILE A 80 13.23 0.34 -3.65
CA ILE A 80 13.56 -0.33 -4.77
C ILE A 80 14.35 0.37 -5.67
N LYS A 81 14.42 1.51 -5.49
CA LYS A 81 15.19 2.25 -6.29
C LYS A 81 16.34 1.63 -6.67
N GLN A 82 16.73 0.97 -6.08
CA GLN A 82 17.86 0.54 -6.44
C GLN A 82 17.79 -0.35 -7.27
N LEU A 83 17.43 -0.37 -7.23
CA LEU A 83 17.57 -1.06 -7.87
C LEU A 83 17.63 -1.04 -8.95
N SER A 84 17.87 -0.73 -9.09
CA SER A 84 18.36 -0.98 -10.07
C SER A 84 17.64 -1.73 -10.92
N ILE A 85 17.17 -2.45 -10.59
CA ILE A 85 16.49 -3.23 -11.28
C ILE A 85 15.48 -2.56 -11.89
N SER A 86 15.00 -1.66 -11.27
CA SER A 86 13.91 -1.02 -11.77
C SER A 86 14.08 -0.49 -13.11
N LYS A 87 15.28 -0.23 -13.52
CA LYS A 87 15.48 0.33 -14.72
C LYS A 87 14.98 -0.49 -15.81
N LYS A 88 14.85 -1.71 -15.71
CA LYS A 88 14.43 -2.39 -16.78
C LYS A 88 12.98 -2.42 -16.82
N TYR A 89 12.26 -2.15 -15.85
CA TYR A 89 10.90 -2.22 -15.89
C TYR A 89 10.21 -0.98 -16.14
N THR A 90 10.88 0.04 -16.08
CA THR A 90 10.20 1.25 -16.18
C THR A 90 9.94 1.61 -17.50
#